data_92c0e380cdbab1111269009067c32b27
#
_entry.id   92c0e380cdbab1111269009067c32b27
#
_cell.length_a   1.000
_cell.length_b   1.000
_cell.length_c   1.000
_cell.angle_alpha   90.00
_cell.angle_beta   90.00
_cell.angle_gamma   90.00
#
_symmetry.space_group_name_H-M   'P 1'
#
loop_
_entity.id
_entity.type
_entity.pdbx_description
1 polymer ?
#
loop_
_entity_poly.entity_id
_entity_poly.type
_entity_poly.pdbx_seq_one_letter_code
_entity_poly.pdbx_strand_id
1 'polypeptide(L)'
;MGKVKIKKKETRIDMTAMSDVTVLLLTFFMLTSTFLQKEPIQVITPPSVSEEKVPISNLLSVLVSPEGQVFLEVLGSQDSTDNKRKGSENVRAHMLQYMAEQYNALHPGANISFTKEELATFSKLNAFGVPITFMKKWLNMDTEERDKILQQKDAGIPIDMNEDPNRPNEFQMWVRAAYNSIDDELKDAIVKGSGIAIKADQTTPYSVVNVVMDNLQTIKYNKFTLMTALKSEED
;
A
#
# COMPACT_ATOMS: atom_id res chain seq x y z
N MET A 1 -36.85 -65.81 -37.48
CA MET A 1 -36.59 -64.85 -36.43
C MET A 1 -35.68 -63.78 -36.99
N GLY A 2 -36.24 -62.62 -37.36
CA GLY A 2 -35.48 -61.52 -37.95
C GLY A 2 -34.77 -60.71 -36.88
N LYS A 3 -33.44 -60.60 -36.99
CA LYS A 3 -32.61 -59.74 -36.13
C LYS A 3 -32.87 -58.25 -36.51
N VAL A 4 -33.50 -57.48 -35.61
CA VAL A 4 -33.66 -56.04 -35.74
C VAL A 4 -32.29 -55.40 -35.50
N LYS A 5 -31.69 -54.79 -36.52
CA LYS A 5 -30.48 -53.98 -36.44
C LYS A 5 -30.85 -52.57 -35.86
N ILE A 6 -30.56 -52.36 -34.59
CA ILE A 6 -30.68 -51.04 -33.96
C ILE A 6 -29.55 -50.17 -34.54
N LYS A 7 -29.93 -49.15 -35.34
CA LYS A 7 -29.01 -48.09 -35.79
C LYS A 7 -28.58 -47.27 -34.55
N LYS A 8 -27.34 -47.42 -34.11
CA LYS A 8 -26.73 -46.50 -33.13
C LYS A 8 -26.64 -45.12 -33.79
N LYS A 9 -27.38 -44.18 -33.25
CA LYS A 9 -27.27 -42.78 -33.63
C LYS A 9 -25.95 -42.28 -33.02
N GLU A 10 -24.94 -41.98 -33.88
CA GLU A 10 -23.73 -41.30 -33.42
C GLU A 10 -24.13 -39.91 -32.98
N THR A 11 -23.99 -39.64 -31.69
CA THR A 11 -24.15 -38.30 -31.13
C THR A 11 -22.86 -37.55 -31.47
N ARG A 12 -22.88 -36.79 -32.58
CA ARG A 12 -21.83 -35.84 -32.85
C ARG A 12 -21.98 -34.70 -31.84
N ILE A 13 -21.07 -34.63 -30.91
CA ILE A 13 -20.96 -33.49 -29.98
C ILE A 13 -20.46 -32.32 -30.83
N ASP A 14 -21.22 -31.24 -30.90
CA ASP A 14 -20.82 -30.03 -31.60
C ASP A 14 -19.78 -29.31 -30.75
N MET A 15 -18.51 -29.47 -31.16
CA MET A 15 -17.36 -28.85 -30.44
C MET A 15 -17.33 -27.35 -30.57
N THR A 16 -18.05 -26.76 -31.52
CA THR A 16 -18.15 -25.31 -31.69
C THR A 16 -18.87 -24.65 -30.53
N ALA A 17 -20.00 -25.23 -30.10
CA ALA A 17 -20.75 -24.72 -28.95
C ALA A 17 -19.94 -24.87 -27.64
N MET A 18 -19.19 -25.95 -27.49
CA MET A 18 -18.33 -26.16 -26.35
C MET A 18 -17.16 -25.17 -26.30
N SER A 19 -16.57 -24.87 -27.47
CA SER A 19 -15.49 -23.87 -27.58
C SER A 19 -15.99 -22.46 -27.28
N ASP A 20 -17.18 -22.11 -27.72
CA ASP A 20 -17.78 -20.79 -27.47
C ASP A 20 -18.04 -20.57 -25.97
N VAL A 21 -18.62 -21.57 -25.30
CA VAL A 21 -18.86 -21.49 -23.85
C VAL A 21 -17.53 -21.38 -23.07
N THR A 22 -16.49 -22.11 -23.46
CA THR A 22 -15.17 -22.00 -22.79
C THR A 22 -14.51 -20.66 -23.02
N VAL A 23 -14.61 -20.08 -24.22
CA VAL A 23 -14.08 -18.74 -24.51
C VAL A 23 -14.87 -17.67 -23.76
N LEU A 24 -16.19 -17.76 -23.70
CA LEU A 24 -17.03 -16.84 -22.92
C LEU A 24 -16.72 -16.92 -21.43
N LEU A 25 -16.54 -18.10 -20.87
CA LEU A 25 -16.12 -18.28 -19.48
C LEU A 25 -14.73 -17.70 -19.22
N LEU A 26 -13.78 -17.95 -20.13
CA LEU A 26 -12.43 -17.41 -20.01
C LEU A 26 -12.44 -15.87 -20.03
N THR A 27 -13.15 -15.26 -20.99
CA THR A 27 -13.26 -13.80 -21.08
C THR A 27 -14.01 -13.22 -19.88
N PHE A 28 -15.04 -13.90 -19.38
CA PHE A 28 -15.74 -13.50 -18.16
C PHE A 28 -14.81 -13.50 -16.96
N PHE A 29 -14.03 -14.57 -16.73
CA PHE A 29 -13.07 -14.61 -15.63
C PHE A 29 -11.94 -13.59 -15.77
N MET A 30 -11.47 -13.32 -17.01
CA MET A 30 -10.48 -12.26 -17.23
C MET A 30 -11.04 -10.86 -16.90
N LEU A 31 -12.29 -10.58 -17.25
CA LEU A 31 -12.94 -9.29 -16.99
C LEU A 31 -13.36 -9.12 -15.53
N THR A 32 -13.72 -10.21 -14.85
CA THR A 32 -14.11 -10.19 -13.42
C THR A 32 -12.94 -10.40 -12.47
N SER A 33 -11.76 -10.76 -12.98
CA SER A 33 -10.56 -10.91 -12.16
C SER A 33 -10.13 -9.55 -11.63
N THR A 34 -10.35 -9.30 -10.37
CA THR A 34 -9.76 -8.16 -9.66
C THR A 34 -8.32 -8.48 -9.36
N PHE A 35 -7.40 -7.72 -9.93
CA PHE A 35 -5.99 -7.80 -9.55
C PHE A 35 -5.85 -7.24 -8.14
N LEU A 36 -5.73 -8.11 -7.15
CA LEU A 36 -5.33 -7.70 -5.82
C LEU A 36 -3.90 -7.17 -5.90
N GLN A 37 -3.74 -5.93 -5.48
CA GLN A 37 -2.43 -5.32 -5.42
C GLN A 37 -1.65 -5.99 -4.30
N LYS A 38 -0.46 -6.47 -4.64
CA LYS A 38 0.40 -7.19 -3.70
C LYS A 38 0.94 -6.21 -2.66
N GLU A 39 0.66 -6.47 -1.39
CA GLU A 39 1.30 -5.75 -0.29
C GLU A 39 2.80 -6.10 -0.27
N PRO A 40 3.69 -5.14 0.01
CA PRO A 40 5.14 -5.38 0.05
C PRO A 40 5.53 -6.40 1.11
N ILE A 41 4.79 -6.40 2.23
CA ILE A 41 4.91 -7.37 3.31
C ILE A 41 3.52 -7.81 3.75
N GLN A 42 3.34 -9.10 3.97
CA GLN A 42 2.13 -9.64 4.58
C GLN A 42 2.20 -9.39 6.09
N VAL A 43 1.29 -8.58 6.59
CA VAL A 43 1.15 -8.27 8.02
C VAL A 43 -0.10 -8.97 8.54
N ILE A 44 0.09 -9.93 9.44
CA ILE A 44 -1.02 -10.62 10.12
C ILE A 44 -1.38 -9.79 11.35
N THR A 45 -2.46 -9.03 11.26
CA THR A 45 -2.91 -8.17 12.36
C THR A 45 -3.45 -8.99 13.53
N PRO A 46 -3.22 -8.55 14.78
CA PRO A 46 -3.74 -9.23 15.96
C PRO A 46 -5.28 -9.23 15.97
N PRO A 47 -5.92 -10.30 16.46
CA PRO A 47 -7.37 -10.40 16.53
C PRO A 47 -7.94 -9.42 17.57
N SER A 48 -9.07 -8.79 17.25
CA SER A 48 -9.80 -7.87 18.14
C SER A 48 -11.31 -8.08 18.00
N VAL A 49 -12.04 -7.69 19.03
CA VAL A 49 -13.51 -7.67 19.03
C VAL A 49 -14.09 -6.33 18.58
N SER A 50 -13.24 -5.40 18.13
CA SER A 50 -13.68 -4.10 17.63
C SER A 50 -14.25 -4.22 16.22
N GLU A 51 -15.49 -3.76 16.02
CA GLU A 51 -16.17 -3.73 14.72
C GLU A 51 -16.00 -2.41 13.97
N GLU A 52 -15.11 -1.54 14.43
CA GLU A 52 -14.91 -0.23 13.77
C GLU A 52 -14.28 -0.41 12.40
N LYS A 53 -15.00 -0.04 11.35
CA LYS A 53 -14.56 -0.17 9.97
C LYS A 53 -13.52 0.91 9.65
N VAL A 54 -12.33 0.48 9.26
CA VAL A 54 -11.31 1.40 8.74
C VAL A 54 -11.71 1.85 7.32
N PRO A 55 -11.60 3.14 6.99
CA PRO A 55 -11.87 3.62 5.65
C PRO A 55 -11.01 2.90 4.60
N ILE A 56 -11.61 2.56 3.45
CA ILE A 56 -10.91 1.91 2.32
C ILE A 56 -10.18 2.95 1.45
N SER A 57 -10.55 4.21 1.56
CA SER A 57 -9.97 5.34 0.83
C SER A 57 -9.64 6.46 1.81
N ASN A 58 -8.82 7.41 1.38
CA ASN A 58 -8.38 8.53 2.21
C ASN A 58 -7.67 8.06 3.49
N LEU A 59 -6.64 7.25 3.32
CA LEU A 59 -5.92 6.63 4.42
C LEU A 59 -4.41 6.71 4.21
N LEU A 60 -3.71 7.12 5.24
CA LEU A 60 -2.27 6.94 5.40
C LEU A 60 -2.03 5.75 6.32
N SER A 61 -1.58 4.63 5.77
CA SER A 61 -1.30 3.42 6.54
C SER A 61 0.20 3.30 6.82
N VAL A 62 0.53 3.05 8.07
CA VAL A 62 1.87 2.68 8.52
C VAL A 62 1.88 1.18 8.77
N LEU A 63 2.64 0.45 7.95
CA LEU A 63 2.77 -1.01 8.05
C LEU A 63 4.04 -1.32 8.84
N VAL A 64 3.93 -2.17 9.83
CA VAL A 64 5.07 -2.60 10.67
C VAL A 64 5.22 -4.11 10.57
N SER A 65 6.37 -4.56 10.05
CA SER A 65 6.66 -5.99 9.88
C SER A 65 7.00 -6.68 11.22
N PRO A 66 7.01 -8.03 11.25
CA PRO A 66 7.50 -8.79 12.41
C PRO A 66 8.91 -8.43 12.85
N GLU A 67 9.77 -8.09 11.90
CA GLU A 67 11.16 -7.70 12.13
C GLU A 67 11.32 -6.24 12.58
N GLY A 68 10.22 -5.48 12.63
CA GLY A 68 10.23 -4.07 13.04
C GLY A 68 10.53 -3.09 11.90
N GLN A 69 10.42 -3.51 10.66
CA GLN A 69 10.56 -2.64 9.49
C GLN A 69 9.29 -1.81 9.29
N VAL A 70 9.44 -0.56 8.91
CA VAL A 70 8.32 0.37 8.72
C VAL A 70 8.14 0.69 7.24
N PHE A 71 6.91 0.55 6.76
CA PHE A 71 6.50 0.87 5.39
C PHE A 71 5.34 1.85 5.44
N LEU A 72 5.21 2.65 4.40
CA LEU A 72 4.10 3.59 4.24
C LEU A 72 3.28 3.24 3.01
N GLU A 73 1.97 3.30 3.17
CA GLU A 73 0.98 3.19 2.12
C GLU A 73 0.10 4.44 2.15
N VAL A 74 -0.10 5.06 0.99
CA VAL A 74 -0.95 6.25 0.87
C VAL A 74 -2.06 5.97 -0.13
N LEU A 75 -3.30 6.00 0.36
CA LEU A 75 -4.51 5.88 -0.42
C LEU A 75 -5.21 7.24 -0.44
N GLY A 76 -5.21 7.88 -1.59
CA GLY A 76 -5.97 9.10 -1.84
C GLY A 76 -7.45 8.83 -2.12
N SER A 77 -8.21 9.89 -2.39
CA SER A 77 -9.61 9.80 -2.79
C SER A 77 -9.80 8.97 -4.08
N GLN A 78 -10.89 8.21 -4.15
CA GLN A 78 -11.25 7.45 -5.35
C GLN A 78 -11.74 8.33 -6.50
N ASP A 79 -12.14 9.56 -6.24
CA ASP A 79 -12.60 10.50 -7.27
C ASP A 79 -11.42 11.13 -8.01
N SER A 80 -10.99 10.45 -9.08
CA SER A 80 -9.84 10.85 -9.90
C SER A 80 -10.15 11.90 -10.97
N THR A 81 -11.39 12.44 -11.05
CA THR A 81 -11.85 13.09 -12.27
C THR A 81 -11.44 14.56 -12.45
N ASP A 82 -11.06 15.31 -11.39
CA ASP A 82 -10.93 16.77 -11.60
C ASP A 82 -9.83 17.53 -10.84
N ASN A 83 -8.96 16.89 -10.08
CA ASN A 83 -7.91 17.64 -9.39
C ASN A 83 -6.55 16.93 -9.41
N LYS A 84 -5.49 17.68 -9.74
CA LYS A 84 -4.09 17.21 -9.71
C LYS A 84 -3.61 16.63 -8.36
N ARG A 85 -4.40 16.80 -7.30
CA ARG A 85 -4.15 16.27 -5.95
C ARG A 85 -5.12 15.17 -5.53
N LYS A 86 -6.17 14.90 -6.31
CA LYS A 86 -7.10 13.80 -6.09
C LYS A 86 -6.58 12.57 -6.80
N GLY A 87 -6.72 11.43 -6.18
CA GLY A 87 -6.24 10.14 -6.69
C GLY A 87 -4.86 9.76 -6.14
N SER A 88 -4.77 8.50 -5.75
CA SER A 88 -3.59 7.96 -5.06
C SER A 88 -2.28 8.13 -5.83
N GLU A 89 -2.32 8.05 -7.15
CA GLU A 89 -1.12 8.20 -7.99
C GLU A 89 -0.57 9.63 -7.95
N ASN A 90 -1.44 10.63 -8.06
CA ASN A 90 -1.03 12.04 -8.03
C ASN A 90 -0.50 12.43 -6.65
N VAL A 91 -1.17 11.96 -5.59
CA VAL A 91 -0.75 12.17 -4.21
C VAL A 91 0.65 11.61 -3.99
N ARG A 92 0.90 10.38 -4.42
CA ARG A 92 2.21 9.72 -4.27
C ARG A 92 3.31 10.42 -5.07
N ALA A 93 3.05 10.84 -6.30
CA ALA A 93 4.02 11.59 -7.10
C ALA A 93 4.41 12.91 -6.42
N HIS A 94 3.42 13.67 -5.94
CA HIS A 94 3.66 14.91 -5.18
C HIS A 94 4.41 14.67 -3.87
N MET A 95 4.05 13.60 -3.15
CA MET A 95 4.70 13.21 -1.91
C MET A 95 6.20 12.95 -2.10
N LEU A 96 6.59 12.24 -3.17
CA LEU A 96 7.99 11.99 -3.46
C LEU A 96 8.76 13.28 -3.80
N GLN A 97 8.15 14.17 -4.58
CA GLN A 97 8.75 15.47 -4.91
C GLN A 97 8.95 16.33 -3.65
N TYR A 98 7.89 16.46 -2.84
CA TYR A 98 7.96 17.24 -1.61
C TYR A 98 8.98 16.66 -0.63
N MET A 99 9.03 15.33 -0.49
CA MET A 99 10.04 14.67 0.33
C MET A 99 11.46 14.99 -0.12
N ALA A 100 11.74 14.94 -1.43
CA ALA A 100 13.05 15.27 -1.98
C ALA A 100 13.44 16.74 -1.69
N GLU A 101 12.51 17.67 -1.86
CA GLU A 101 12.73 19.09 -1.58
C GLU A 101 13.05 19.32 -0.09
N GLN A 102 12.27 18.74 0.81
CA GLN A 102 12.48 18.85 2.25
C GLN A 102 13.79 18.21 2.69
N TYR A 103 14.09 17.02 2.15
CA TYR A 103 15.34 16.35 2.48
C TYR A 103 16.56 17.13 2.04
N ASN A 104 16.54 17.71 0.83
CA ASN A 104 17.62 18.55 0.33
C ASN A 104 17.78 19.85 1.15
N ALA A 105 16.67 20.41 1.64
CA ALA A 105 16.71 21.61 2.50
C ALA A 105 17.37 21.33 3.86
N LEU A 106 17.14 20.14 4.43
CA LEU A 106 17.72 19.75 5.72
C LEU A 106 19.12 19.16 5.59
N HIS A 107 19.47 18.62 4.43
CA HIS A 107 20.77 17.98 4.16
C HIS A 107 21.47 18.65 2.96
N PRO A 108 22.13 19.81 3.17
CA PRO A 108 22.83 20.51 2.10
C PRO A 108 23.92 19.60 1.49
N GLY A 109 23.77 19.28 0.20
CA GLY A 109 24.68 18.38 -0.52
C GLY A 109 24.06 17.03 -0.92
N ALA A 110 22.88 16.68 -0.46
CA ALA A 110 22.22 15.44 -0.85
C ALA A 110 21.78 15.44 -2.32
N ASN A 111 21.34 16.59 -2.86
CA ASN A 111 20.95 16.81 -4.27
C ASN A 111 20.06 15.73 -4.86
N ILE A 112 19.08 15.27 -4.08
CA ILE A 112 18.13 14.24 -4.51
C ILE A 112 17.12 14.88 -5.46
N SER A 113 16.99 14.29 -6.67
CA SER A 113 16.00 14.70 -7.67
C SER A 113 15.48 13.50 -8.41
N PHE A 114 14.21 13.51 -8.75
CA PHE A 114 13.53 12.44 -9.46
C PHE A 114 13.08 12.88 -10.85
N THR A 115 13.23 12.00 -11.82
CA THR A 115 12.73 12.20 -13.18
C THR A 115 11.22 11.97 -13.24
N LYS A 116 10.58 12.41 -14.34
CA LYS A 116 9.15 12.15 -14.55
C LYS A 116 8.83 10.66 -14.61
N GLU A 117 9.74 9.84 -15.12
CA GLU A 117 9.59 8.39 -15.20
C GLU A 117 9.67 7.74 -13.82
N GLU A 118 10.62 8.16 -12.98
CA GLU A 118 10.75 7.71 -11.59
C GLU A 118 9.52 8.09 -10.76
N LEU A 119 9.00 9.32 -10.94
CA LEU A 119 7.76 9.76 -10.31
C LEU A 119 6.56 8.94 -10.76
N ALA A 120 6.45 8.63 -12.05
CA ALA A 120 5.39 7.79 -12.58
C ALA A 120 5.50 6.33 -12.10
N THR A 121 6.71 5.83 -11.90
CA THR A 121 6.92 4.51 -11.30
C THR A 121 6.49 4.49 -9.83
N PHE A 122 6.93 5.49 -9.06
CA PHE A 122 6.56 5.61 -7.64
C PHE A 122 5.06 5.79 -7.45
N SER A 123 4.40 6.56 -8.30
CA SER A 123 2.96 6.82 -8.20
C SER A 123 2.10 5.56 -8.29
N LYS A 124 2.58 4.53 -8.97
CA LYS A 124 1.90 3.24 -9.12
C LYS A 124 2.12 2.27 -7.96
N LEU A 125 3.06 2.58 -7.07
CA LEU A 125 3.34 1.74 -5.92
C LEU A 125 2.28 1.96 -4.85
N ASN A 126 1.76 0.89 -4.26
CA ASN A 126 0.80 1.01 -3.16
C ASN A 126 1.49 1.38 -1.86
N ALA A 127 2.55 0.66 -1.55
CA ALA A 127 3.35 0.88 -0.36
C ALA A 127 4.83 0.86 -0.71
N PHE A 128 5.63 1.51 0.10
CA PHE A 128 7.06 1.58 -0.04
C PHE A 128 7.73 1.61 1.33
N GLY A 129 9.01 1.24 1.37
CA GLY A 129 9.78 1.25 2.58
C GLY A 129 11.25 1.07 2.25
N VAL A 130 11.86 2.13 1.72
CA VAL A 130 13.32 2.21 1.49
C VAL A 130 13.79 3.61 1.84
N PRO A 131 15.04 3.77 2.29
CA PRO A 131 15.61 5.08 2.55
C PRO A 131 15.57 5.97 1.31
N ILE A 132 15.32 7.29 1.48
CA ILE A 132 15.23 8.25 0.37
C ILE A 132 16.51 8.29 -0.47
N THR A 133 17.65 8.09 0.15
CA THR A 133 18.96 8.04 -0.52
C THR A 133 19.08 6.84 -1.47
N PHE A 134 18.39 5.75 -1.19
CA PHE A 134 18.36 4.55 -2.01
C PHE A 134 17.17 4.53 -2.99
N MET A 135 16.16 5.36 -2.76
CA MET A 135 14.90 5.40 -3.51
C MET A 135 15.11 5.48 -5.03
N LYS A 136 16.01 6.35 -5.49
CA LYS A 136 16.29 6.52 -6.92
C LYS A 136 16.80 5.23 -7.56
N LYS A 137 17.73 4.54 -6.91
CA LYS A 137 18.27 3.27 -7.38
C LYS A 137 17.19 2.19 -7.39
N TRP A 138 16.38 2.13 -6.34
CA TRP A 138 15.31 1.16 -6.19
C TRP A 138 14.20 1.34 -7.25
N LEU A 139 13.80 2.57 -7.59
CA LEU A 139 12.80 2.85 -8.62
C LEU A 139 13.23 2.43 -10.02
N ASN A 140 14.54 2.45 -10.31
CA ASN A 140 15.11 2.04 -11.59
C ASN A 140 15.35 0.52 -11.70
N MET A 141 15.05 -0.25 -10.66
CA MET A 141 15.13 -1.72 -10.68
C MET A 141 13.86 -2.33 -11.26
N ASP A 142 13.96 -3.59 -11.70
CA ASP A 142 12.80 -4.36 -12.12
C ASP A 142 11.88 -4.68 -10.94
N THR A 143 10.60 -4.96 -11.23
CA THR A 143 9.56 -5.19 -10.21
C THR A 143 9.93 -6.33 -9.27
N GLU A 144 10.47 -7.44 -9.82
CA GLU A 144 10.89 -8.58 -9.00
C GLU A 144 12.06 -8.26 -8.06
N GLU A 145 13.02 -7.46 -8.53
CA GLU A 145 14.15 -7.01 -7.71
C GLU A 145 13.71 -6.06 -6.60
N ARG A 146 12.78 -5.16 -6.91
CA ARG A 146 12.19 -4.25 -5.92
C ARG A 146 11.48 -5.01 -4.81
N ASP A 147 10.68 -6.02 -5.18
CA ASP A 147 9.97 -6.87 -4.21
C ASP A 147 10.94 -7.65 -3.30
N LYS A 148 12.03 -8.18 -3.87
CA LYS A 148 13.06 -8.88 -3.10
C LYS A 148 13.76 -7.97 -2.09
N ILE A 149 14.00 -6.71 -2.46
CA ILE A 149 14.61 -5.73 -1.55
C ILE A 149 13.68 -5.43 -0.37
N LEU A 150 12.37 -5.25 -0.62
CA LEU A 150 11.42 -4.98 0.45
C LEU A 150 11.30 -6.14 1.46
N GLN A 151 11.65 -7.36 1.05
CA GLN A 151 11.67 -8.55 1.93
C GLN A 151 12.99 -8.73 2.70
N GLN A 152 14.01 -7.91 2.42
CA GLN A 152 15.29 -7.97 3.15
C GLN A 152 15.16 -7.30 4.52
N LYS A 153 15.94 -7.77 5.48
CA LYS A 153 15.93 -7.23 6.86
C LYS A 153 16.34 -5.77 6.97
N ASP A 154 17.07 -5.26 6.00
CA ASP A 154 17.52 -3.87 5.95
C ASP A 154 16.52 -2.95 5.20
N ALA A 155 15.40 -3.51 4.73
CA ALA A 155 14.32 -2.72 4.14
C ALA A 155 13.55 -1.96 5.23
N GLY A 156 12.77 -1.00 4.80
CA GLY A 156 11.98 -0.15 5.69
C GLY A 156 12.46 1.30 5.64
N ILE A 157 11.56 2.19 6.00
CA ILE A 157 11.89 3.60 6.20
C ILE A 157 12.68 3.72 7.50
N PRO A 158 13.84 4.40 7.52
CA PRO A 158 14.58 4.63 8.75
C PRO A 158 13.73 5.38 9.78
N ILE A 159 13.63 4.80 10.95
CA ILE A 159 12.91 5.36 12.09
C ILE A 159 13.75 5.19 13.35
N ASP A 160 13.82 6.23 14.15
CA ASP A 160 14.45 6.26 15.46
C ASP A 160 13.55 6.99 16.46
N MET A 161 13.88 6.93 17.73
CA MET A 161 13.23 7.75 18.74
C MET A 161 13.68 9.20 18.53
N ASN A 162 12.78 10.03 18.04
CA ASN A 162 13.03 11.45 17.81
C ASN A 162 11.94 12.31 18.45
N GLU A 163 12.33 13.08 19.45
CA GLU A 163 11.45 14.01 20.17
C GLU A 163 11.58 15.46 19.68
N ASP A 164 12.53 15.76 18.77
CA ASP A 164 12.72 17.12 18.25
C ASP A 164 11.93 17.36 16.96
N PRO A 165 10.83 18.10 17.00
CA PRO A 165 10.04 18.39 15.81
C PRO A 165 10.75 19.28 14.79
N ASN A 166 11.85 19.95 15.17
CA ASN A 166 12.64 20.84 14.28
C ASN A 166 13.69 20.06 13.48
N ARG A 167 14.04 18.86 13.93
CA ARG A 167 14.95 17.95 13.24
C ARG A 167 14.28 16.61 12.98
N PRO A 168 13.27 16.58 12.09
CA PRO A 168 12.50 15.38 11.85
C PRO A 168 13.40 14.28 11.27
N ASN A 169 13.19 13.04 11.73
CA ASN A 169 13.79 11.89 11.09
C ASN A 169 13.09 11.58 9.74
N GLU A 170 13.63 10.63 9.01
CA GLU A 170 13.12 10.32 7.66
C GLU A 170 11.66 9.88 7.66
N PHE A 171 11.23 9.06 8.64
CA PHE A 171 9.84 8.66 8.78
C PHE A 171 8.90 9.86 9.00
N GLN A 172 9.26 10.76 9.91
CA GLN A 172 8.49 11.99 10.16
C GLN A 172 8.41 12.89 8.93
N MET A 173 9.49 12.96 8.17
CA MET A 173 9.52 13.71 6.89
C MET A 173 8.57 13.10 5.86
N TRP A 174 8.54 11.77 5.73
CA TRP A 174 7.62 11.07 4.84
C TRP A 174 6.15 11.30 5.24
N VAL A 175 5.82 11.24 6.52
CA VAL A 175 4.45 11.51 7.01
C VAL A 175 4.05 12.96 6.73
N ARG A 176 4.95 13.93 6.94
CA ARG A 176 4.71 15.34 6.57
C ARG A 176 4.54 15.52 5.06
N ALA A 177 5.35 14.84 4.26
CA ALA A 177 5.25 14.88 2.80
C ALA A 177 3.91 14.30 2.33
N ALA A 178 3.44 13.20 2.92
CA ALA A 178 2.13 12.65 2.68
C ALA A 178 1.04 13.68 2.99
N TYR A 179 1.05 14.26 4.20
CA TYR A 179 0.06 15.24 4.64
C TYR A 179 -0.01 16.47 3.72
N ASN A 180 1.13 16.97 3.25
CA ASN A 180 1.15 18.13 2.35
C ASN A 180 0.72 17.80 0.91
N SER A 181 0.70 16.54 0.55
CA SER A 181 0.36 16.07 -0.79
C SER A 181 -1.09 15.61 -0.95
N ILE A 182 -1.77 15.31 0.16
CA ILE A 182 -3.16 14.87 0.19
C ILE A 182 -4.13 16.03 0.04
N ASP A 183 -5.38 15.70 -0.29
CA ASP A 183 -6.49 16.63 -0.36
C ASP A 183 -7.02 17.02 1.03
N ASP A 184 -7.94 17.98 1.04
CA ASP A 184 -8.49 18.51 2.29
C ASP A 184 -9.40 17.48 3.00
N GLU A 185 -10.03 16.55 2.25
CA GLU A 185 -10.86 15.49 2.84
C GLU A 185 -10.02 14.53 3.70
N LEU A 186 -8.84 14.12 3.19
CA LEU A 186 -7.95 13.27 3.97
C LEU A 186 -7.29 14.04 5.12
N LYS A 187 -6.99 15.33 4.94
CA LYS A 187 -6.52 16.18 6.05
C LYS A 187 -7.55 16.25 7.16
N ASP A 188 -8.82 16.44 6.81
CA ASP A 188 -9.93 16.43 7.77
C ASP A 188 -10.08 15.06 8.45
N ALA A 189 -9.93 13.97 7.71
CA ALA A 189 -9.96 12.62 8.27
C ALA A 189 -8.80 12.40 9.27
N ILE A 190 -7.60 12.89 8.97
CA ILE A 190 -6.45 12.84 9.89
C ILE A 190 -6.73 13.63 11.17
N VAL A 191 -7.29 14.83 11.07
CA VAL A 191 -7.67 15.65 12.23
C VAL A 191 -8.74 14.96 13.08
N LYS A 192 -9.69 14.29 12.45
CA LYS A 192 -10.75 13.52 13.13
C LYS A 192 -10.21 12.23 13.77
N GLY A 193 -9.11 11.67 13.26
CA GLY A 193 -8.48 10.46 13.78
C GLY A 193 -8.75 9.19 12.95
N SER A 194 -9.42 9.31 11.82
CA SER A 194 -9.71 8.18 10.90
C SER A 194 -8.79 8.14 9.68
N GLY A 195 -7.91 9.13 9.50
CA GLY A 195 -7.06 9.24 8.31
C GLY A 195 -5.67 8.63 8.45
N ILE A 196 -5.25 8.22 9.65
CA ILE A 196 -3.98 7.50 9.88
C ILE A 196 -4.29 6.16 10.52
N ALA A 197 -3.78 5.09 9.94
CA ALA A 197 -3.86 3.75 10.49
C ALA A 197 -2.47 3.14 10.69
N ILE A 198 -2.27 2.44 11.78
CA ILE A 198 -1.08 1.62 12.05
C ILE A 198 -1.49 0.16 11.94
N LYS A 199 -0.89 -0.56 11.00
CA LYS A 199 -1.09 -2.00 10.78
C LYS A 199 0.20 -2.72 11.20
N ALA A 200 0.22 -3.23 12.41
CA ALA A 200 1.35 -3.99 12.94
C ALA A 200 1.05 -5.48 12.91
N ASP A 201 2.09 -6.29 12.68
CA ASP A 201 1.98 -7.75 12.78
C ASP A 201 1.81 -8.16 14.25
N GLN A 202 1.08 -9.25 14.49
CA GLN A 202 0.82 -9.77 15.83
C GLN A 202 2.10 -10.16 16.58
N THR A 203 3.18 -10.46 15.86
CA THR A 203 4.49 -10.84 16.42
C THR A 203 5.44 -9.65 16.59
N THR A 204 5.07 -8.47 16.09
CA THR A 204 5.89 -7.26 16.20
C THR A 204 6.06 -6.86 17.66
N PRO A 205 7.29 -6.62 18.14
CA PRO A 205 7.52 -6.11 19.47
C PRO A 205 6.79 -4.76 19.69
N TYR A 206 6.07 -4.63 20.78
CA TYR A 206 5.35 -3.39 21.12
C TYR A 206 6.27 -2.16 21.15
N SER A 207 7.53 -2.32 21.52
CA SER A 207 8.53 -1.25 21.52
C SER A 207 8.66 -0.57 20.15
N VAL A 208 8.59 -1.32 19.06
CA VAL A 208 8.66 -0.77 17.69
C VAL A 208 7.39 0.02 17.36
N VAL A 209 6.23 -0.54 17.69
CA VAL A 209 4.94 0.15 17.49
C VAL A 209 4.91 1.45 18.31
N ASN A 210 5.45 1.42 19.53
CA ASN A 210 5.55 2.61 20.37
C ASN A 210 6.44 3.69 19.74
N VAL A 211 7.57 3.33 19.15
CA VAL A 211 8.43 4.28 18.41
C VAL A 211 7.69 4.94 17.27
N VAL A 212 6.87 4.17 16.53
CA VAL A 212 6.02 4.74 15.46
C VAL A 212 5.00 5.73 16.03
N MET A 213 4.33 5.36 17.11
CA MET A 213 3.33 6.23 17.76
C MET A 213 3.96 7.52 18.31
N ASP A 214 5.12 7.42 18.98
CA ASP A 214 5.85 8.56 19.54
C ASP A 214 6.28 9.52 18.42
N ASN A 215 6.77 8.99 17.31
CA ASN A 215 7.13 9.80 16.13
C ASN A 215 5.94 10.54 15.54
N LEU A 216 4.77 9.91 15.44
CA LEU A 216 3.53 10.58 14.99
C LEU A 216 3.10 11.67 15.95
N GLN A 217 3.18 11.43 17.26
CA GLN A 217 2.84 12.40 18.30
C GLN A 217 3.79 13.61 18.30
N THR A 218 5.09 13.39 18.10
CA THR A 218 6.09 14.45 18.00
C THR A 218 5.76 15.45 16.87
N ILE A 219 5.23 14.98 15.76
CA ILE A 219 4.78 15.83 14.66
C ILE A 219 3.30 16.25 14.77
N LYS A 220 2.70 16.10 15.95
CA LYS A 220 1.34 16.51 16.32
C LYS A 220 0.20 15.71 15.66
N TYR A 221 0.46 14.53 15.14
CA TYR A 221 -0.58 13.58 14.73
C TYR A 221 -0.91 12.65 15.88
N ASN A 222 -1.75 13.15 16.81
CA ASN A 222 -2.07 12.45 18.06
C ASN A 222 -3.24 11.48 17.95
N LYS A 223 -3.90 11.43 16.80
CA LYS A 223 -5.06 10.58 16.55
C LYS A 223 -4.75 9.63 15.41
N PHE A 224 -4.77 8.34 15.68
CA PHE A 224 -4.56 7.27 14.71
C PHE A 224 -5.33 6.03 15.16
N THR A 225 -5.65 5.15 14.21
CA THR A 225 -6.34 3.89 14.43
C THR A 225 -5.35 2.74 14.36
N LEU A 226 -5.37 1.84 15.34
CA LEU A 226 -4.66 0.57 15.24
C LEU A 226 -5.54 -0.44 14.50
N MET A 227 -5.04 -0.96 13.38
CA MET A 227 -5.75 -1.98 12.62
C MET A 227 -5.57 -3.35 13.27
N THR A 228 -6.71 -4.01 13.52
CA THR A 228 -6.76 -5.36 14.07
C THR A 228 -7.65 -6.23 13.21
N ALA A 229 -7.46 -7.55 13.20
CA ALA A 229 -8.37 -8.49 12.58
C ALA A 229 -9.55 -8.78 13.51
N LEU A 230 -10.73 -9.07 12.94
CA LEU A 230 -11.85 -9.56 13.75
C LEU A 230 -11.51 -10.97 14.27
N LYS A 231 -11.70 -11.19 15.57
CA LYS A 231 -11.58 -12.52 16.16
C LYS A 231 -12.72 -13.38 15.62
N SER A 232 -12.42 -14.50 14.97
CA SER A 232 -13.45 -15.48 14.62
C SER A 232 -13.91 -16.19 15.89
N GLU A 233 -15.21 -16.56 15.95
CA GLU A 233 -15.81 -17.25 17.12
C GLU A 233 -15.25 -18.68 17.34
N GLU A 234 -14.30 -19.13 16.50
CA GLU A 234 -13.72 -20.48 16.54
C GLU A 234 -12.32 -20.55 17.17
N ASP A 235 -11.76 -19.44 17.69
CA ASP A 235 -10.44 -19.39 18.35
C ASP A 235 -10.53 -19.19 19.89
#